data_68305d190d5e337b204f2ebb550dc519
#
_entry.id   68305d190d5e337b204f2ebb550dc519
#
_cell.length_a   1.000
_cell.length_b   1.000
_cell.length_c   1.000
_cell.angle_alpha   90.00
_cell.angle_beta   90.00
_cell.angle_gamma   90.00
#
_symmetry.space_group_name_H-M   'P 1'
#
loop_
_entity.id
_entity.type
_entity.pdbx_description
1 polymer ?
#
loop_
_entity_poly.entity_id
_entity_poly.type
_entity_poly.pdbx_seq_one_letter_code
_entity_poly.pdbx_strand_id
1 'polypeptide(L)'
;MDKVSYALGLGIGQQLAQMGATDLNIDDFAAAIKDVISGNELKVAHKDAQNIVRDYFQKQEERINALRAEQGKVAKAEGEAYLKENAKKEGVVTLPSGLQYMVLQEGNGKKPKATDKVKCHYEGFLINGQVFDSSVQRGEPAVFPLNQVIPGWTEGLQLMQEG
;
A
#
# COMPACT_ATOMS: atom_id res chain seq x y z
N MET A 1 14.52 -25.67 -27.26
CA MET A 1 13.90 -24.40 -26.79
C MET A 1 14.70 -23.25 -27.41
N ASP A 2 14.02 -22.38 -28.15
CA ASP A 2 14.66 -21.14 -28.63
C ASP A 2 14.73 -20.13 -27.50
N LYS A 3 15.97 -19.72 -27.13
CA LYS A 3 16.20 -18.84 -25.98
C LYS A 3 15.68 -17.42 -26.20
N VAL A 4 15.69 -16.94 -27.44
CA VAL A 4 15.21 -15.58 -27.77
C VAL A 4 13.71 -15.51 -27.62
N SER A 5 12.98 -16.45 -28.22
CA SER A 5 11.53 -16.54 -28.11
C SER A 5 11.09 -16.67 -26.65
N TYR A 6 11.79 -17.49 -25.86
CA TYR A 6 11.48 -17.66 -24.45
C TYR A 6 11.72 -16.37 -23.64
N ALA A 7 12.82 -15.66 -23.89
CA ALA A 7 13.13 -14.40 -23.22
C ALA A 7 12.10 -13.30 -23.52
N LEU A 8 11.65 -13.19 -24.79
CA LEU A 8 10.57 -12.29 -25.15
C LEU A 8 9.26 -12.66 -24.44
N GLY A 9 8.95 -13.96 -24.38
CA GLY A 9 7.79 -14.47 -23.67
C GLY A 9 7.82 -14.13 -22.17
N LEU A 10 8.99 -14.21 -21.52
CA LEU A 10 9.14 -13.81 -20.11
C LEU A 10 8.77 -12.34 -19.90
N GLY A 11 9.26 -11.43 -20.74
CA GLY A 11 8.95 -10.00 -20.65
C GLY A 11 7.46 -9.72 -20.81
N ILE A 12 6.84 -10.29 -21.82
CA ILE A 12 5.39 -10.15 -22.06
C ILE A 12 4.58 -10.76 -20.91
N GLY A 13 4.96 -11.95 -20.44
CA GLY A 13 4.28 -12.63 -19.32
C GLY A 13 4.33 -11.82 -18.03
N GLN A 14 5.48 -11.22 -17.70
CA GLN A 14 5.60 -10.33 -16.55
C GLN A 14 4.72 -9.10 -16.66
N GLN A 15 4.66 -8.48 -17.84
CA GLN A 15 3.81 -7.32 -18.07
C GLN A 15 2.32 -7.68 -17.94
N LEU A 16 1.88 -8.78 -18.53
CA LEU A 16 0.50 -9.25 -18.42
C LEU A 16 0.12 -9.58 -16.96
N ALA A 17 1.02 -10.21 -16.22
CA ALA A 17 0.80 -10.51 -14.80
C ALA A 17 0.68 -9.22 -13.95
N GLN A 18 1.51 -8.21 -14.21
CA GLN A 18 1.43 -6.90 -13.54
C GLN A 18 0.11 -6.17 -13.84
N MET A 19 -0.45 -6.36 -15.03
CA MET A 19 -1.76 -5.83 -15.43
C MET A 19 -2.94 -6.67 -14.90
N GLY A 20 -2.69 -7.75 -14.16
CA GLY A 20 -3.72 -8.64 -13.63
C GLY A 20 -4.27 -9.65 -14.64
N ALA A 21 -3.67 -9.77 -15.82
CA ALA A 21 -4.07 -10.70 -16.88
C ALA A 21 -3.42 -12.09 -16.68
N THR A 22 -3.87 -12.82 -15.65
CA THR A 22 -3.30 -14.10 -15.24
C THR A 22 -4.13 -15.32 -15.65
N ASP A 23 -5.32 -15.12 -16.22
CA ASP A 23 -6.27 -16.13 -16.62
C ASP A 23 -6.41 -16.28 -18.14
N LEU A 24 -5.40 -15.82 -18.90
CA LEU A 24 -5.37 -15.89 -20.36
C LEU A 24 -5.10 -17.33 -20.85
N ASN A 25 -5.78 -17.70 -21.95
CA ASN A 25 -5.42 -18.89 -22.72
C ASN A 25 -4.14 -18.62 -23.51
N ILE A 26 -3.04 -19.21 -23.07
CA ILE A 26 -1.71 -18.98 -23.67
C ILE A 26 -1.59 -19.56 -25.08
N ASP A 27 -2.30 -20.63 -25.39
CA ASP A 27 -2.28 -21.22 -26.72
C ASP A 27 -2.95 -20.31 -27.75
N ASP A 28 -4.11 -19.73 -27.41
CA ASP A 28 -4.77 -18.74 -28.26
C ASP A 28 -3.95 -17.46 -28.40
N PHE A 29 -3.28 -17.02 -27.35
CA PHE A 29 -2.36 -15.89 -27.36
C PHE A 29 -1.17 -16.14 -28.31
N ALA A 30 -0.55 -17.31 -28.23
CA ALA A 30 0.54 -17.71 -29.12
C ALA A 30 0.07 -17.87 -30.57
N ALA A 31 -1.14 -18.39 -30.79
CA ALA A 31 -1.74 -18.50 -32.14
C ALA A 31 -1.95 -17.13 -32.75
N ALA A 32 -2.46 -16.15 -31.99
CA ALA A 32 -2.64 -14.78 -32.48
C ALA A 32 -1.32 -14.12 -32.87
N ILE A 33 -0.25 -14.30 -32.07
CA ILE A 33 1.10 -13.83 -32.41
C ILE A 33 1.57 -14.45 -33.73
N LYS A 34 1.39 -15.77 -33.92
CA LYS A 34 1.76 -16.48 -35.14
C LYS A 34 1.00 -15.93 -36.36
N ASP A 35 -0.31 -15.71 -36.23
CA ASP A 35 -1.13 -15.20 -37.33
C ASP A 35 -0.66 -13.81 -37.76
N VAL A 36 -0.37 -12.92 -36.82
CA VAL A 36 0.14 -11.58 -37.08
C VAL A 36 1.52 -11.61 -37.80
N ILE A 37 2.47 -12.41 -37.25
CA ILE A 37 3.84 -12.48 -37.79
C ILE A 37 3.85 -13.12 -39.17
N SER A 38 2.99 -14.11 -39.42
CA SER A 38 2.91 -14.83 -40.70
C SER A 38 2.00 -14.16 -41.75
N GLY A 39 1.31 -13.08 -41.39
CA GLY A 39 0.37 -12.40 -42.28
C GLY A 39 -0.89 -13.23 -42.57
N ASN A 40 -1.26 -14.12 -41.69
CA ASN A 40 -2.46 -14.95 -41.81
C ASN A 40 -3.73 -14.10 -41.60
N GLU A 41 -4.87 -14.64 -42.05
CA GLU A 41 -6.17 -14.06 -41.71
C GLU A 41 -6.41 -14.13 -40.17
N LEU A 42 -6.78 -12.98 -39.62
CA LEU A 42 -7.01 -12.87 -38.16
C LEU A 42 -8.40 -13.43 -37.83
N LYS A 43 -8.47 -14.27 -36.77
CA LYS A 43 -9.72 -14.85 -36.27
C LYS A 43 -10.63 -13.82 -35.59
N VAL A 44 -10.07 -12.69 -35.17
CA VAL A 44 -10.76 -11.53 -34.55
C VAL A 44 -10.33 -10.27 -35.26
N ALA A 45 -11.28 -9.46 -35.74
CA ALA A 45 -10.97 -8.20 -36.36
C ALA A 45 -10.31 -7.23 -35.38
N HIS A 46 -9.36 -6.40 -35.84
CA HIS A 46 -8.63 -5.46 -34.98
C HIS A 46 -9.55 -4.57 -34.11
N LYS A 47 -10.66 -4.09 -34.67
CA LYS A 47 -11.63 -3.25 -33.96
C LYS A 47 -12.30 -4.01 -32.80
N ASP A 48 -12.65 -5.27 -33.05
CA ASP A 48 -13.29 -6.10 -32.03
C ASP A 48 -12.27 -6.52 -30.97
N ALA A 49 -11.04 -6.85 -31.36
CA ALA A 49 -9.95 -7.13 -30.44
C ALA A 49 -9.69 -5.98 -29.46
N GLN A 50 -9.69 -4.73 -29.95
CA GLN A 50 -9.52 -3.55 -29.08
C GLN A 50 -10.65 -3.43 -28.04
N ASN A 51 -11.90 -3.67 -28.45
CA ASN A 51 -13.04 -3.64 -27.54
C ASN A 51 -12.97 -4.76 -26.49
N ILE A 52 -12.67 -5.99 -26.94
CA ILE A 52 -12.53 -7.16 -26.05
C ILE A 52 -11.44 -6.92 -25.01
N VAL A 53 -10.29 -6.42 -25.41
CA VAL A 53 -9.17 -6.14 -24.50
C VAL A 53 -9.52 -5.03 -23.51
N ARG A 54 -10.15 -3.95 -23.98
CA ARG A 54 -10.61 -2.86 -23.10
C ARG A 54 -11.59 -3.36 -22.06
N ASP A 55 -12.61 -4.11 -22.48
CA ASP A 55 -13.66 -4.62 -21.57
C ASP A 55 -13.08 -5.66 -20.60
N TYR A 56 -12.10 -6.45 -21.01
CA TYR A 56 -11.37 -7.37 -20.13
C TYR A 56 -10.63 -6.61 -19.03
N PHE A 57 -9.81 -5.61 -19.38
CA PHE A 57 -9.05 -4.86 -18.38
C PHE A 57 -9.95 -4.00 -17.49
N GLN A 58 -11.04 -3.46 -18.00
CA GLN A 58 -12.02 -2.78 -17.15
C GLN A 58 -12.60 -3.71 -16.08
N LYS A 59 -12.97 -4.93 -16.44
CA LYS A 59 -13.45 -5.93 -15.47
C LYS A 59 -12.39 -6.33 -14.46
N GLN A 60 -11.13 -6.44 -14.88
CA GLN A 60 -10.02 -6.73 -13.95
C GLN A 60 -9.81 -5.57 -12.96
N GLU A 61 -9.87 -4.33 -13.43
CA GLU A 61 -9.78 -3.15 -12.57
C GLU A 61 -10.92 -3.08 -11.55
N GLU A 62 -12.15 -3.29 -12.00
CA GLU A 62 -13.33 -3.36 -11.12
C GLU A 62 -13.17 -4.44 -10.05
N ARG A 63 -12.67 -5.63 -10.43
CA ARG A 63 -12.40 -6.74 -9.50
C ARG A 63 -11.33 -6.39 -8.47
N ILE A 64 -10.22 -5.80 -8.93
CA ILE A 64 -9.13 -5.36 -8.04
C ILE A 64 -9.64 -4.29 -7.06
N ASN A 65 -10.40 -3.32 -7.56
CA ASN A 65 -10.95 -2.26 -6.73
C ASN A 65 -11.97 -2.80 -5.70
N ALA A 66 -12.80 -3.77 -6.09
CA ALA A 66 -13.72 -4.43 -5.15
C ALA A 66 -12.97 -5.19 -4.05
N LEU A 67 -11.90 -5.91 -4.38
CA LEU A 67 -11.06 -6.61 -3.41
C LEU A 67 -10.36 -5.63 -2.45
N ARG A 68 -9.82 -4.52 -2.98
CA ARG A 68 -9.21 -3.46 -2.15
C ARG A 68 -10.23 -2.81 -1.22
N ALA A 69 -11.44 -2.54 -1.70
CA ALA A 69 -12.51 -1.97 -0.89
C ALA A 69 -12.91 -2.92 0.25
N GLU A 70 -13.01 -4.22 -0.03
CA GLU A 70 -13.32 -5.22 1.00
C GLU A 70 -12.21 -5.35 2.03
N GLN A 71 -10.95 -5.42 1.59
CA GLN A 71 -9.79 -5.41 2.49
C GLN A 71 -9.75 -4.13 3.34
N GLY A 72 -10.08 -2.98 2.76
CA GLY A 72 -10.17 -1.71 3.47
C GLY A 72 -11.25 -1.72 4.55
N LYS A 73 -12.41 -2.34 4.30
CA LYS A 73 -13.47 -2.51 5.31
C LYS A 73 -13.03 -3.40 6.46
N VAL A 74 -12.38 -4.52 6.17
CA VAL A 74 -11.83 -5.42 7.19
C VAL A 74 -10.79 -4.71 8.04
N ALA A 75 -9.80 -4.07 7.40
CA ALA A 75 -8.76 -3.34 8.12
C ALA A 75 -9.32 -2.20 8.99
N LYS A 76 -10.36 -1.50 8.50
CA LYS A 76 -11.05 -0.47 9.28
C LYS A 76 -11.75 -1.08 10.50
N ALA A 77 -12.49 -2.17 10.34
CA ALA A 77 -13.17 -2.84 11.45
C ALA A 77 -12.19 -3.37 12.49
N GLU A 78 -11.08 -3.95 12.07
CA GLU A 78 -10.00 -4.39 12.96
C GLU A 78 -9.37 -3.21 13.72
N GLY A 79 -9.11 -2.10 13.02
CA GLY A 79 -8.59 -0.88 13.61
C GLY A 79 -9.54 -0.27 14.64
N GLU A 80 -10.83 -0.20 14.36
CA GLU A 80 -11.85 0.30 15.29
C GLU A 80 -11.97 -0.60 16.52
N ALA A 81 -11.93 -1.93 16.34
CA ALA A 81 -11.93 -2.88 17.46
C ALA A 81 -10.68 -2.73 18.33
N TYR A 82 -9.51 -2.58 17.72
CA TYR A 82 -8.26 -2.33 18.42
C TYR A 82 -8.33 -1.05 19.24
N LEU A 83 -8.77 0.06 18.67
CA LEU A 83 -8.88 1.34 19.38
C LEU A 83 -9.86 1.25 20.54
N LYS A 84 -10.98 0.55 20.38
CA LYS A 84 -11.97 0.33 21.44
C LYS A 84 -11.39 -0.44 22.64
N GLU A 85 -10.61 -1.47 22.37
CA GLU A 85 -9.94 -2.25 23.42
C GLU A 85 -8.77 -1.46 24.03
N ASN A 86 -7.99 -0.76 23.20
CA ASN A 86 -6.85 0.03 23.66
C ASN A 86 -7.28 1.18 24.59
N ALA A 87 -8.42 1.81 24.32
CA ALA A 87 -8.98 2.89 25.16
C ALA A 87 -9.28 2.45 26.61
N LYS A 88 -9.42 1.14 26.87
CA LYS A 88 -9.68 0.59 28.21
C LYS A 88 -8.40 0.41 29.03
N LYS A 89 -7.24 0.51 28.40
CA LYS A 89 -5.95 0.33 29.09
C LYS A 89 -5.66 1.54 29.97
N GLU A 90 -5.09 1.27 31.13
CA GLU A 90 -4.66 2.32 32.07
C GLU A 90 -3.62 3.24 31.42
N GLY A 91 -3.76 4.53 31.59
CA GLY A 91 -2.85 5.54 31.04
C GLY A 91 -3.10 5.92 29.57
N VAL A 92 -4.02 5.25 28.89
CA VAL A 92 -4.39 5.61 27.50
C VAL A 92 -5.36 6.79 27.48
N VAL A 93 -4.99 7.82 26.76
CA VAL A 93 -5.82 9.02 26.51
C VAL A 93 -6.31 9.00 25.07
N THR A 94 -7.61 9.17 24.86
CA THR A 94 -8.23 9.29 23.53
C THR A 94 -8.56 10.75 23.25
N LEU A 95 -8.07 11.29 22.15
CA LEU A 95 -8.34 12.66 21.71
C LEU A 95 -9.63 12.73 20.87
N PRO A 96 -10.24 13.92 20.69
CA PRO A 96 -11.42 14.10 19.85
C PRO A 96 -11.23 13.67 18.40
N SER A 97 -9.99 13.69 17.90
CA SER A 97 -9.61 13.19 16.57
C SER A 97 -9.68 11.65 16.44
N GLY A 98 -9.78 10.95 17.55
CA GLY A 98 -9.66 9.49 17.63
C GLY A 98 -8.23 8.99 17.85
N LEU A 99 -7.23 9.89 17.83
CA LEU A 99 -5.86 9.54 18.18
C LEU A 99 -5.80 9.10 19.66
N GLN A 100 -5.09 8.03 19.93
CA GLN A 100 -4.83 7.55 21.27
C GLN A 100 -3.34 7.63 21.55
N TYR A 101 -3.01 8.05 22.76
CA TYR A 101 -1.63 8.08 23.23
C TYR A 101 -1.53 7.65 24.69
N MET A 102 -0.36 7.22 25.08
CA MET A 102 0.00 6.91 26.46
C MET A 102 1.41 7.43 26.73
N VAL A 103 1.58 8.14 27.81
CA VAL A 103 2.91 8.63 28.25
C VAL A 103 3.63 7.49 28.95
N LEU A 104 4.75 7.03 28.38
CA LEU A 104 5.60 6.00 28.99
C LEU A 104 6.63 6.61 29.93
N GLN A 105 7.15 7.78 29.58
CA GLN A 105 8.07 8.56 30.38
C GLN A 105 7.82 10.04 30.08
N GLU A 106 7.69 10.84 31.12
CA GLU A 106 7.52 12.27 30.95
C GLU A 106 8.86 12.96 30.70
N GLY A 107 8.88 13.81 29.67
CA GLY A 107 9.99 14.73 29.46
C GLY A 107 9.86 15.99 30.31
N ASN A 108 10.90 16.80 30.36
CA ASN A 108 10.92 18.06 31.13
C ASN A 108 11.23 19.29 30.24
N GLY A 109 11.38 19.09 28.94
CA GLY A 109 11.69 20.13 27.98
C GLY A 109 10.46 20.82 27.41
N LYS A 110 10.66 21.52 26.30
CA LYS A 110 9.60 22.24 25.61
C LYS A 110 8.72 21.32 24.76
N LYS A 111 7.45 21.68 24.62
CA LYS A 111 6.56 21.04 23.65
C LYS A 111 6.77 21.69 22.27
N PRO A 112 6.90 20.92 21.19
CA PRO A 112 7.06 21.46 19.86
C PRO A 112 5.74 22.03 19.35
N LYS A 113 5.84 23.02 18.46
CA LYS A 113 4.73 23.58 17.69
C LYS A 113 4.63 22.89 16.35
N ALA A 114 3.48 22.96 15.69
CA ALA A 114 3.25 22.35 14.38
C ALA A 114 4.26 22.76 13.30
N THR A 115 4.88 23.92 13.43
CA THR A 115 5.89 24.45 12.48
C THR A 115 7.33 24.09 12.84
N ASP A 116 7.55 23.44 13.98
CA ASP A 116 8.89 23.14 14.45
C ASP A 116 9.42 21.84 13.79
N LYS A 117 10.74 21.71 13.78
CA LYS A 117 11.42 20.46 13.44
C LYS A 117 11.70 19.68 14.72
N VAL A 118 11.44 18.40 14.66
CA VAL A 118 11.72 17.47 15.76
C VAL A 118 12.75 16.44 15.35
N LYS A 119 13.60 16.07 16.31
CA LYS A 119 14.54 14.97 16.19
C LYS A 119 14.14 13.91 17.19
N CYS A 120 13.77 12.71 16.72
CA CYS A 120 13.33 11.65 17.61
C CYS A 120 13.73 10.26 17.11
N HIS A 121 13.82 9.33 18.03
CA HIS A 121 13.73 7.92 17.73
C HIS A 121 12.27 7.48 17.76
N TYR A 122 11.93 6.58 16.85
CA TYR A 122 10.60 5.99 16.81
C TYR A 122 10.66 4.55 16.31
N GLU A 123 9.64 3.82 16.63
CA GLU A 123 9.37 2.50 16.07
C GLU A 123 7.88 2.36 15.80
N GLY A 124 7.53 2.03 14.57
CA GLY A 124 6.16 1.91 14.09
C GLY A 124 5.74 0.45 13.92
N PHE A 125 4.60 0.10 14.50
CA PHE A 125 4.02 -1.24 14.43
C PHE A 125 2.64 -1.19 13.78
N LEU A 126 2.32 -2.21 13.00
CA LEU A 126 0.96 -2.52 12.65
C LEU A 126 0.24 -3.18 13.84
N ILE A 127 -1.09 -3.21 13.83
CA ILE A 127 -1.88 -3.84 14.92
C ILE A 127 -1.59 -5.32 15.12
N ASN A 128 -1.04 -6.00 14.11
CA ASN A 128 -0.58 -7.39 14.18
C ASN A 128 0.83 -7.55 14.79
N GLY A 129 1.47 -6.45 15.22
CA GLY A 129 2.80 -6.43 15.81
C GLY A 129 3.96 -6.35 14.82
N GLN A 130 3.69 -6.32 13.53
CA GLN A 130 4.73 -6.19 12.50
C GLN A 130 5.31 -4.78 12.51
N VAL A 131 6.63 -4.66 12.65
CA VAL A 131 7.34 -3.40 12.49
C VAL A 131 7.31 -2.99 11.01
N PHE A 132 6.82 -1.79 10.71
CA PHE A 132 6.83 -1.24 9.35
C PHE A 132 7.89 -0.17 9.15
N ASP A 133 8.33 0.49 10.22
CA ASP A 133 9.42 1.47 10.19
C ASP A 133 10.04 1.65 11.58
N SER A 134 11.37 1.81 11.67
CA SER A 134 12.08 1.98 12.91
C SER A 134 13.39 2.76 12.71
N SER A 135 13.48 3.93 13.32
CA SER A 135 14.73 4.69 13.39
C SER A 135 15.73 4.05 14.35
N VAL A 136 15.26 3.26 15.31
CA VAL A 136 16.11 2.53 16.25
C VAL A 136 16.87 1.44 15.51
N GLN A 137 16.20 0.68 14.62
CA GLN A 137 16.85 -0.33 13.80
C GLN A 137 17.85 0.25 12.80
N ARG A 138 17.63 1.48 12.32
CA ARG A 138 18.60 2.20 11.49
C ARG A 138 19.79 2.74 12.26
N GLY A 139 19.72 2.80 13.58
CA GLY A 139 20.79 3.28 14.44
C GLY A 139 20.94 4.80 14.52
N GLU A 140 20.03 5.56 13.94
CA GLU A 140 20.06 7.04 13.93
C GLU A 140 18.68 7.65 14.10
N PRO A 141 18.55 8.77 14.84
CA PRO A 141 17.28 9.46 15.00
C PRO A 141 16.87 10.14 13.69
N ALA A 142 15.57 10.19 13.45
CA ALA A 142 15.01 10.91 12.31
C ALA A 142 14.73 12.36 12.66
N VAL A 143 14.90 13.26 11.68
CA VAL A 143 14.61 14.70 11.81
C VAL A 143 13.61 15.08 10.74
N PHE A 144 12.48 15.64 11.15
CA PHE A 144 11.44 16.09 10.21
C PHE A 144 10.65 17.30 10.76
N PRO A 145 10.12 18.14 9.87
CA PRO A 145 9.19 19.19 10.26
C PRO A 145 7.83 18.56 10.61
N LEU A 146 7.21 18.99 11.70
CA LEU A 146 5.95 18.44 12.22
C LEU A 146 4.75 18.63 11.28
N ASN A 147 4.80 19.62 10.40
CA ASN A 147 3.75 19.88 9.40
C ASN A 147 3.89 19.04 8.11
N GLN A 148 4.90 18.18 8.01
CA GLN A 148 5.16 17.33 6.84
C GLN A 148 5.11 15.84 7.15
N VAL A 149 4.57 15.47 8.29
CA VAL A 149 4.34 14.07 8.72
C VAL A 149 2.86 13.74 8.70
N ILE A 150 2.50 12.47 8.93
CA ILE A 150 1.10 12.05 9.01
C ILE A 150 0.37 12.81 10.14
N PRO A 151 -0.95 13.07 9.99
CA PRO A 151 -1.71 13.90 10.93
C PRO A 151 -1.61 13.45 12.40
N GLY A 152 -1.62 12.17 12.67
CA GLY A 152 -1.48 11.63 14.02
C GLY A 152 -0.15 11.99 14.68
N TRP A 153 0.94 12.08 13.92
CA TRP A 153 2.23 12.54 14.41
C TRP A 153 2.25 14.04 14.69
N THR A 154 1.68 14.82 13.76
CA THR A 154 1.57 16.29 13.97
C THR A 154 0.79 16.59 15.24
N GLU A 155 -0.30 15.89 15.50
CA GLU A 155 -1.11 16.07 16.70
C GLU A 155 -0.41 15.53 17.97
N GLY A 156 0.05 14.27 17.92
CA GLY A 156 0.62 13.58 19.07
C GLY A 156 1.92 14.19 19.57
N LEU A 157 2.84 14.55 18.69
CA LEU A 157 4.14 15.11 19.08
C LEU A 157 4.02 16.49 19.74
N GLN A 158 2.99 17.29 19.44
CA GLN A 158 2.74 18.57 20.12
C GLN A 158 2.29 18.38 21.59
N LEU A 159 1.89 17.20 21.97
CA LEU A 159 1.53 16.86 23.36
C LEU A 159 2.74 16.40 24.18
N MET A 160 3.81 15.98 23.51
CA MET A 160 5.02 15.45 24.13
C MET A 160 5.97 16.58 24.53
N GLN A 161 6.68 16.40 25.64
CA GLN A 161 7.79 17.24 26.05
C GLN A 161 9.12 16.62 25.60
N GLU A 162 10.08 17.49 25.33
CA GLU A 162 11.44 17.05 25.03
C GLU A 162 12.08 16.39 26.26
N GLY A 163 12.75 15.24 26.05
CA GLY A 163 13.39 14.47 27.11
C GLY A 163 13.02 12.99 27.18
#